data_04cd55b22c107e5b3c6766ff23966da5
#
_entry.id   04cd55b22c107e5b3c6766ff23966da5
#
_cell.length_a   1.000
_cell.length_b   1.000
_cell.length_c   1.000
_cell.angle_alpha   90.00
_cell.angle_beta   90.00
_cell.angle_gamma   90.00
#
_symmetry.space_group_name_H-M   'P 1'
#
loop_
_entity.id
_entity.type
_entity.pdbx_description
1 polymer ?
#
loop_
_entity_poly.entity_id
_entity_poly.type
_entity_poly.pdbx_seq_one_letter_code
_entity_poly.pdbx_strand_id
1 'polypeptide(L)'
;MSTIAERAAAAAGRTAPAVGPAEDAPPVEDFTPAPDPMADYEPGEDDPEMVPVGVAWLRVRREIRAIAKGEKYDSFGTKFNFRGVDTVVNVFGPVTLKHGVNVMSSKVEATYGEKSTKSGGKMRECSVLVTWTIMGPMGDTLTLQTMGEALDTADKSTTKAQSVALRTLLLGFGLTPTHDQDPDADRHERGEAPPRTAASYRDEILELGTSRQRMAQINYEIKQAGLFDTKVVNEVGDEEALGAFLYRTGQERFAGGGQ
;
A
#
# COMPACT_ATOMS: atom_id res chain seq x y z
N MET A 1 47.57 -8.96 11.98
CA MET A 1 46.52 -8.49 11.02
C MET A 1 45.73 -7.41 11.75
N SER A 2 45.69 -6.17 11.24
CA SER A 2 44.91 -5.10 11.89
C SER A 2 43.41 -5.31 11.72
N THR A 3 42.66 -5.05 12.77
CA THR A 3 41.20 -5.19 12.80
C THR A 3 40.50 -4.17 11.88
N ILE A 4 39.25 -4.40 11.50
CA ILE A 4 38.44 -3.46 10.71
C ILE A 4 38.32 -2.11 11.43
N ALA A 5 38.23 -2.11 12.77
CA ALA A 5 38.15 -0.90 13.58
C ALA A 5 39.42 -0.07 13.51
N GLU A 6 40.63 -0.70 13.54
CA GLU A 6 41.89 -0.02 13.39
C GLU A 6 42.08 0.62 12.01
N ARG A 7 41.60 -0.05 10.95
CA ARG A 7 41.62 0.52 9.58
C ARG A 7 40.67 1.71 9.42
N ALA A 8 39.47 1.62 10.03
CA ALA A 8 38.52 2.71 10.01
C ALA A 8 39.03 3.94 10.81
N ALA A 9 39.64 3.72 11.96
CA ALA A 9 40.22 4.79 12.77
C ALA A 9 41.40 5.47 12.06
N ALA A 10 42.27 4.72 11.39
CA ALA A 10 43.37 5.24 10.61
C ALA A 10 42.89 6.09 9.41
N ALA A 11 41.83 5.66 8.73
CA ALA A 11 41.22 6.41 7.64
C ALA A 11 40.56 7.73 8.10
N ALA A 12 40.11 7.80 9.35
CA ALA A 12 39.52 9.01 9.94
C ALA A 12 40.52 9.94 10.64
N GLY A 13 41.84 9.64 10.62
CA GLY A 13 42.88 10.41 11.30
C GLY A 13 42.72 10.42 12.84
N ARG A 14 42.07 9.41 13.42
CA ARG A 14 41.90 9.26 14.87
C ARG A 14 42.70 8.07 15.37
N THR A 15 43.33 8.21 16.54
CA THR A 15 43.94 7.07 17.25
C THR A 15 42.83 6.16 17.73
N ALA A 16 42.91 4.85 17.42
CA ALA A 16 42.00 3.88 17.96
C ALA A 16 42.05 3.89 19.50
N PRO A 17 40.90 3.82 20.20
CA PRO A 17 40.96 3.71 21.67
C PRO A 17 41.68 2.42 22.03
N ALA A 18 42.59 2.55 23.02
CA ALA A 18 43.31 1.39 23.58
C ALA A 18 42.26 0.40 24.13
N VAL A 19 42.25 -0.83 23.62
CA VAL A 19 41.46 -1.91 24.19
C VAL A 19 42.11 -2.23 25.53
N GLY A 20 41.46 -1.81 26.63
CA GLY A 20 41.83 -2.22 27.99
C GLY A 20 41.76 -3.74 28.10
N PRO A 21 42.43 -4.34 29.10
CA PRO A 21 42.28 -5.76 29.37
C PRO A 21 40.78 -6.09 29.50
N ALA A 22 40.35 -7.16 28.83
CA ALA A 22 38.95 -7.60 28.87
C ALA A 22 38.58 -7.79 30.36
N GLU A 23 37.66 -6.94 30.85
CA GLU A 23 36.98 -7.23 32.12
C GLU A 23 36.39 -8.63 32.03
N ASP A 24 36.57 -9.41 33.08
CA ASP A 24 36.07 -10.78 33.16
C ASP A 24 34.63 -10.86 32.65
N ALA A 25 34.44 -11.48 31.49
CA ALA A 25 33.13 -11.77 30.98
C ALA A 25 32.35 -12.52 32.07
N PRO A 26 31.11 -12.15 32.37
CA PRO A 26 30.31 -12.88 33.34
C PRO A 26 30.32 -14.37 32.94
N PRO A 27 30.36 -15.30 33.93
CA PRO A 27 30.36 -16.72 33.66
C PRO A 27 29.22 -17.04 32.70
N VAL A 28 29.54 -17.70 31.58
CA VAL A 28 28.55 -18.20 30.65
C VAL A 28 27.68 -19.17 31.47
N GLU A 29 26.46 -18.72 31.82
CA GLU A 29 25.49 -19.61 32.44
C GLU A 29 25.34 -20.84 31.51
N ASP A 30 25.54 -22.03 32.05
CA ASP A 30 25.30 -23.28 31.32
C ASP A 30 23.85 -23.27 30.84
N PHE A 31 23.66 -22.90 29.59
CA PHE A 31 22.36 -22.87 28.96
C PHE A 31 21.91 -24.31 28.74
N THR A 32 21.25 -24.89 29.74
CA THR A 32 20.52 -26.13 29.55
C THR A 32 19.30 -25.78 28.67
N PRO A 33 19.24 -26.24 27.42
CA PRO A 33 18.09 -25.99 26.59
C PRO A 33 16.83 -26.52 27.28
N ALA A 34 15.76 -25.72 27.27
CA ALA A 34 14.47 -26.18 27.78
C ALA A 34 14.10 -27.50 27.09
N PRO A 35 13.49 -28.44 27.81
CA PRO A 35 13.06 -29.70 27.20
C PRO A 35 12.15 -29.39 26.01
N ASP A 36 12.38 -30.13 24.92
CA ASP A 36 11.55 -30.00 23.73
C ASP A 36 10.10 -30.37 24.10
N PRO A 37 9.13 -29.42 24.03
CA PRO A 37 7.75 -29.72 24.40
C PRO A 37 7.09 -30.75 23.48
N MET A 38 7.73 -31.09 22.35
CA MET A 38 7.26 -32.10 21.40
C MET A 38 7.94 -33.45 21.53
N ALA A 39 8.89 -33.62 22.47
CA ALA A 39 9.70 -34.83 22.60
C ALA A 39 8.85 -36.11 22.85
N ASP A 40 7.74 -35.99 23.57
CA ASP A 40 6.83 -37.07 23.92
C ASP A 40 5.50 -37.03 23.13
N TYR A 41 5.42 -36.18 22.10
CA TYR A 41 4.20 -36.05 21.31
C TYR A 41 4.11 -37.12 20.22
N GLU A 42 3.06 -37.94 20.29
CA GLU A 42 2.70 -38.88 19.23
C GLU A 42 1.51 -38.33 18.42
N PRO A 43 1.69 -38.06 17.09
CA PRO A 43 0.61 -37.54 16.27
C PRO A 43 -0.58 -38.50 16.19
N GLY A 44 -1.79 -37.98 16.37
CA GLY A 44 -3.03 -38.68 16.12
C GLY A 44 -3.35 -38.80 14.63
N GLU A 45 -4.39 -39.58 14.28
CA GLU A 45 -4.79 -39.80 12.88
C GLU A 45 -5.24 -38.52 12.16
N ASP A 46 -5.84 -37.58 12.91
CA ASP A 46 -6.35 -36.29 12.39
C ASP A 46 -5.33 -35.15 12.51
N ASP A 47 -4.16 -35.40 13.05
CA ASP A 47 -3.16 -34.35 13.25
C ASP A 47 -2.45 -33.98 11.94
N PRO A 48 -2.06 -32.70 11.78
CA PRO A 48 -1.34 -32.27 10.61
C PRO A 48 0.03 -32.93 10.52
N GLU A 49 0.49 -33.17 9.29
CA GLU A 49 1.83 -33.72 9.06
C GLU A 49 2.91 -32.82 9.69
N MET A 50 3.78 -33.42 10.47
CA MET A 50 4.88 -32.75 11.19
C MET A 50 5.97 -32.31 10.21
N VAL A 51 5.82 -31.08 9.73
CA VAL A 51 6.73 -30.41 8.79
C VAL A 51 7.12 -29.02 9.30
N PRO A 52 8.29 -28.50 8.93
CA PRO A 52 8.67 -27.14 9.29
C PRO A 52 7.63 -26.08 8.85
N VAL A 53 7.46 -25.01 9.63
CA VAL A 53 6.47 -23.94 9.39
C VAL A 53 6.53 -23.38 7.98
N GLY A 54 7.72 -23.22 7.40
CA GLY A 54 7.87 -22.74 6.01
C GLY A 54 7.26 -23.71 4.99
N VAL A 55 7.34 -25.02 5.21
CA VAL A 55 6.73 -26.06 4.36
C VAL A 55 5.22 -26.08 4.56
N ALA A 56 4.75 -26.04 5.81
CA ALA A 56 3.32 -25.97 6.13
C ALA A 56 2.67 -24.72 5.48
N TRP A 57 3.34 -23.58 5.56
CA TRP A 57 2.86 -22.35 4.92
C TRP A 57 2.81 -22.43 3.39
N LEU A 58 3.78 -23.07 2.75
CA LEU A 58 3.73 -23.31 1.31
C LEU A 58 2.53 -24.17 0.91
N ARG A 59 2.14 -25.14 1.75
CA ARG A 59 0.94 -25.96 1.54
C ARG A 59 -0.33 -25.11 1.64
N VAL A 60 -0.43 -24.26 2.66
CA VAL A 60 -1.52 -23.27 2.79
C VAL A 60 -1.63 -22.44 1.51
N ARG A 61 -0.54 -21.86 1.02
CA ARG A 61 -0.52 -21.04 -0.19
C ARG A 61 -0.91 -21.81 -1.46
N ARG A 62 -0.58 -23.08 -1.57
CA ARG A 62 -0.99 -23.93 -2.71
C ARG A 62 -2.49 -24.18 -2.74
N GLU A 63 -3.10 -24.29 -1.58
CA GLU A 63 -4.54 -24.54 -1.44
C GLU A 63 -5.35 -23.27 -1.64
N ILE A 64 -4.90 -22.13 -1.14
CA ILE A 64 -5.54 -20.83 -1.31
C ILE A 64 -5.09 -20.19 -2.63
N ARG A 65 -5.89 -20.39 -3.68
CA ARG A 65 -5.53 -19.94 -5.03
C ARG A 65 -5.81 -18.47 -5.28
N ALA A 66 -6.97 -17.97 -4.80
CA ALA A 66 -7.38 -16.58 -4.94
C ALA A 66 -8.48 -16.22 -3.96
N ILE A 67 -8.61 -14.95 -3.64
CA ILE A 67 -9.72 -14.38 -2.88
C ILE A 67 -10.22 -13.16 -3.64
N ALA A 68 -11.44 -13.23 -4.19
CA ALA A 68 -12.07 -12.14 -4.93
C ALA A 68 -12.45 -10.97 -4.01
N LYS A 69 -12.55 -9.75 -4.57
CA LYS A 69 -13.04 -8.56 -3.89
C LYS A 69 -14.59 -8.60 -3.86
N GLY A 70 -15.17 -9.36 -2.94
CA GLY A 70 -16.62 -9.56 -2.81
C GLY A 70 -17.35 -8.48 -2.03
N GLU A 71 -16.65 -7.73 -1.18
CA GLU A 71 -17.24 -6.69 -0.34
C GLU A 71 -17.23 -5.33 -1.06
N LYS A 72 -18.34 -4.58 -0.91
CA LYS A 72 -18.52 -3.27 -1.55
C LYS A 72 -18.51 -2.17 -0.50
N TYR A 73 -17.72 -1.13 -0.75
CA TYR A 73 -17.81 0.13 -0.05
C TYR A 73 -18.55 1.13 -0.93
N ASP A 74 -19.65 1.69 -0.43
CA ASP A 74 -20.44 2.71 -1.12
C ASP A 74 -20.85 3.78 -0.08
N SER A 75 -20.04 4.81 0.06
CA SER A 75 -20.30 5.89 0.99
C SER A 75 -19.67 7.19 0.52
N PHE A 76 -20.36 8.31 0.74
CA PHE A 76 -19.90 9.67 0.42
C PHE A 76 -19.37 9.85 -1.02
N GLY A 77 -19.98 9.17 -2.01
CA GLY A 77 -19.57 9.25 -3.40
C GLY A 77 -18.37 8.38 -3.77
N THR A 78 -17.79 7.66 -2.82
CA THR A 78 -16.68 6.73 -3.07
C THR A 78 -17.23 5.29 -3.14
N LYS A 79 -16.95 4.60 -4.24
CA LYS A 79 -17.36 3.20 -4.47
C LYS A 79 -16.16 2.36 -4.86
N PHE A 80 -15.90 1.31 -4.10
CA PHE A 80 -14.88 0.32 -4.45
C PHE A 80 -15.20 -1.05 -3.85
N ASN A 81 -14.67 -2.09 -4.49
CA ASN A 81 -14.73 -3.44 -3.96
C ASN A 81 -13.43 -3.74 -3.19
N PHE A 82 -13.56 -4.47 -2.07
CA PHE A 82 -12.41 -4.84 -1.26
C PHE A 82 -12.55 -6.27 -0.71
N ARG A 83 -11.46 -6.77 -0.16
CA ARG A 83 -11.43 -8.04 0.57
C ARG A 83 -11.50 -7.72 2.05
N GLY A 84 -12.65 -7.92 2.67
CA GLY A 84 -12.84 -7.73 4.12
C GLY A 84 -12.01 -8.73 4.93
N VAL A 85 -11.79 -8.41 6.21
CA VAL A 85 -11.06 -9.32 7.10
C VAL A 85 -11.79 -10.65 7.27
N ASP A 86 -13.12 -10.62 7.38
CA ASP A 86 -13.92 -11.84 7.57
C ASP A 86 -13.82 -12.77 6.37
N THR A 87 -13.90 -12.23 5.15
CA THR A 87 -13.70 -13.01 3.91
C THR A 87 -12.32 -13.67 3.89
N VAL A 88 -11.27 -12.94 4.28
CA VAL A 88 -9.90 -13.46 4.29
C VAL A 88 -9.74 -14.54 5.37
N VAL A 89 -10.23 -14.30 6.59
CA VAL A 89 -10.14 -15.26 7.69
C VAL A 89 -10.95 -16.52 7.40
N ASN A 90 -12.14 -16.41 6.82
CA ASN A 90 -12.97 -17.56 6.45
C ASN A 90 -12.30 -18.47 5.40
N VAL A 91 -11.43 -17.91 4.55
CA VAL A 91 -10.67 -18.71 3.57
C VAL A 91 -9.40 -19.29 4.20
N PHE A 92 -8.64 -18.48 4.94
CA PHE A 92 -7.38 -18.91 5.55
C PHE A 92 -7.58 -19.86 6.74
N GLY A 93 -8.57 -19.62 7.60
CA GLY A 93 -8.76 -20.34 8.84
C GLY A 93 -8.83 -21.86 8.68
N PRO A 94 -9.73 -22.42 7.85
CA PRO A 94 -9.80 -23.87 7.64
C PRO A 94 -8.52 -24.46 7.06
N VAL A 95 -7.87 -23.72 6.15
CA VAL A 95 -6.66 -24.23 5.47
C VAL A 95 -5.45 -24.19 6.41
N THR A 96 -5.29 -23.13 7.20
CA THR A 96 -4.21 -23.05 8.21
C THR A 96 -4.39 -24.13 9.26
N LEU A 97 -5.62 -24.37 9.74
CA LEU A 97 -5.92 -25.45 10.68
C LEU A 97 -5.54 -26.83 10.11
N LYS A 98 -5.94 -27.11 8.87
CA LYS A 98 -5.62 -28.38 8.17
C LYS A 98 -4.10 -28.64 8.08
N HIS A 99 -3.31 -27.60 7.93
CA HIS A 99 -1.85 -27.72 7.82
C HIS A 99 -1.10 -27.43 9.12
N GLY A 100 -1.79 -27.34 10.26
CA GLY A 100 -1.20 -27.13 11.58
C GLY A 100 -0.52 -25.78 11.75
N VAL A 101 -0.99 -24.77 11.04
CA VAL A 101 -0.42 -23.41 11.13
C VAL A 101 -1.27 -22.54 12.04
N ASN A 102 -0.67 -22.03 13.10
CA ASN A 102 -1.26 -21.03 13.99
C ASN A 102 -0.70 -19.63 13.70
N VAL A 103 -1.59 -18.65 13.65
CA VAL A 103 -1.23 -17.22 13.48
C VAL A 103 -1.68 -16.45 14.71
N MET A 104 -0.72 -15.91 15.45
CA MET A 104 -0.97 -15.22 16.73
C MET A 104 -0.34 -13.84 16.73
N SER A 105 -1.05 -12.84 17.28
CA SER A 105 -0.43 -11.56 17.59
C SER A 105 0.36 -11.67 18.89
N SER A 106 1.68 -11.53 18.82
CA SER A 106 2.55 -11.61 20.00
C SER A 106 2.84 -10.25 20.63
N LYS A 107 2.74 -9.17 19.84
CA LYS A 107 2.89 -7.78 20.32
C LYS A 107 2.06 -6.83 19.50
N VAL A 108 1.45 -5.84 20.14
CA VAL A 108 0.71 -4.75 19.48
C VAL A 108 1.19 -3.42 20.04
N GLU A 109 1.68 -2.55 19.17
CA GLU A 109 2.03 -1.17 19.47
C GLU A 109 1.03 -0.26 18.78
N ALA A 110 0.32 0.58 19.55
CA ALA A 110 -0.72 1.43 19.04
C ALA A 110 -0.40 2.92 19.24
N THR A 111 -0.60 3.70 18.20
CA THR A 111 -0.53 5.16 18.24
C THR A 111 -1.90 5.74 17.91
N TYR A 112 -2.29 6.78 18.66
CA TYR A 112 -3.60 7.39 18.51
C TYR A 112 -3.48 8.86 18.10
N GLY A 113 -4.41 9.26 17.22
CA GLY A 113 -4.57 10.63 16.77
C GLY A 113 -6.05 11.01 16.70
N GLU A 114 -6.32 12.27 16.41
CA GLU A 114 -7.66 12.77 16.11
C GLU A 114 -7.68 13.36 14.70
N LYS A 115 -8.75 13.07 13.96
CA LYS A 115 -9.04 13.71 12.67
C LYS A 115 -10.41 14.38 12.72
N SER A 116 -10.49 15.60 12.21
CA SER A 116 -11.76 16.30 12.06
C SER A 116 -12.42 15.88 10.73
N THR A 117 -13.72 15.63 10.77
CA THR A 117 -14.52 15.40 9.58
C THR A 117 -14.88 16.73 8.91
N LYS A 118 -15.25 16.68 7.62
CA LYS A 118 -15.73 17.87 6.89
C LYS A 118 -16.95 18.55 7.55
N SER A 119 -17.73 17.78 8.33
CA SER A 119 -18.90 18.27 9.08
C SER A 119 -18.57 18.76 10.49
N GLY A 120 -17.28 18.88 10.88
CA GLY A 120 -16.84 19.35 12.16
C GLY A 120 -16.84 18.30 13.28
N GLY A 121 -17.24 17.06 13.00
CA GLY A 121 -17.14 15.94 13.94
C GLY A 121 -15.68 15.50 14.13
N LYS A 122 -15.38 14.87 15.27
CA LYS A 122 -14.07 14.28 15.57
C LYS A 122 -14.11 12.78 15.37
N MET A 123 -13.05 12.24 14.81
CA MET A 123 -12.80 10.80 14.67
C MET A 123 -11.49 10.44 15.36
N ARG A 124 -11.47 9.34 16.08
CA ARG A 124 -10.24 8.77 16.62
C ARG A 124 -9.52 7.99 15.52
N GLU A 125 -8.29 8.39 15.25
CA GLU A 125 -7.37 7.63 14.40
C GLU A 125 -6.59 6.65 15.27
N CYS A 126 -6.40 5.45 14.79
CA CYS A 126 -5.53 4.46 15.40
C CYS A 126 -4.64 3.83 14.33
N SER A 127 -3.33 3.92 14.51
CA SER A 127 -2.34 3.18 13.74
C SER A 127 -1.72 2.13 14.64
N VAL A 128 -1.65 0.88 14.20
CA VAL A 128 -1.03 -0.22 14.94
C VAL A 128 0.13 -0.83 14.16
N LEU A 129 1.20 -1.15 14.87
CA LEU A 129 2.24 -2.09 14.44
C LEU A 129 2.02 -3.40 15.20
N VAL A 130 1.73 -4.46 14.47
CA VAL A 130 1.48 -5.78 15.07
C VAL A 130 2.62 -6.73 14.70
N THR A 131 3.20 -7.34 15.73
CA THR A 131 4.15 -8.46 15.58
C THR A 131 3.37 -9.76 15.66
N TRP A 132 3.51 -10.58 14.65
CA TRP A 132 2.84 -11.87 14.50
C TRP A 132 3.82 -12.99 14.69
N THR A 133 3.43 -14.00 15.43
CA THR A 133 4.10 -15.29 15.50
C THR A 133 3.28 -16.30 14.70
N ILE A 134 3.90 -16.88 13.70
CA ILE A 134 3.32 -17.96 12.88
C ILE A 134 4.01 -19.23 13.32
N MET A 135 3.27 -20.13 13.92
CA MET A 135 3.76 -21.40 14.45
C MET A 135 3.35 -22.52 13.52
N GLY A 136 4.28 -23.38 13.18
CA GLY A 136 4.06 -24.60 12.40
C GLY A 136 3.74 -25.82 13.27
N PRO A 137 3.41 -26.96 12.65
CA PRO A 137 3.07 -28.19 13.36
C PRO A 137 4.23 -28.77 14.20
N MET A 138 5.47 -28.47 13.86
CA MET A 138 6.64 -28.85 14.67
C MET A 138 6.94 -27.89 15.82
N GLY A 139 6.11 -26.86 16.05
CA GLY A 139 6.35 -25.82 17.06
C GLY A 139 7.36 -24.76 16.66
N ASP A 140 7.99 -24.90 15.51
CA ASP A 140 8.88 -23.89 14.93
C ASP A 140 8.08 -22.65 14.48
N THR A 141 8.72 -21.48 14.47
CA THR A 141 8.02 -20.21 14.29
C THR A 141 8.68 -19.31 13.27
N LEU A 142 7.84 -18.47 12.62
CA LEU A 142 8.25 -17.30 11.88
C LEU A 142 7.68 -16.05 12.55
N THR A 143 8.46 -14.97 12.59
CA THR A 143 8.00 -13.67 13.11
C THR A 143 7.91 -12.67 11.98
N LEU A 144 6.76 -12.01 11.88
CA LEU A 144 6.48 -10.98 10.88
C LEU A 144 5.84 -9.77 11.53
N GLN A 145 5.92 -8.62 10.87
CA GLN A 145 5.25 -7.40 11.32
C GLN A 145 4.39 -6.82 10.21
N THR A 146 3.23 -6.33 10.60
CA THR A 146 2.35 -5.56 9.69
C THR A 146 1.75 -4.35 10.39
N MET A 147 1.48 -3.34 9.59
CA MET A 147 0.78 -2.14 10.03
C MET A 147 -0.70 -2.21 9.67
N GLY A 148 -1.53 -1.57 10.48
CA GLY A 148 -2.93 -1.35 10.21
C GLY A 148 -3.37 0.01 10.71
N GLU A 149 -4.28 0.65 9.98
CA GLU A 149 -4.83 1.96 10.33
C GLU A 149 -6.34 1.93 10.24
N ALA A 150 -6.97 2.64 11.16
CA ALA A 150 -8.43 2.81 11.16
C ALA A 150 -8.85 4.15 11.76
N LEU A 151 -9.96 4.65 11.25
CA LEU A 151 -10.69 5.79 11.79
C LEU A 151 -12.01 5.29 12.36
N ASP A 152 -12.38 5.78 13.54
CA ASP A 152 -13.65 5.46 14.17
C ASP A 152 -14.19 6.65 15.00
N THR A 153 -15.50 6.81 14.97
CA THR A 153 -16.18 7.87 15.76
C THR A 153 -16.43 7.46 17.20
N ALA A 154 -16.22 6.18 17.53
CA ALA A 154 -16.46 5.60 18.85
C ALA A 154 -15.18 4.90 19.39
N ASP A 155 -15.32 3.71 19.95
CA ASP A 155 -14.28 2.97 20.68
C ASP A 155 -13.57 1.87 19.86
N LYS A 156 -13.97 1.66 18.60
CA LYS A 156 -13.55 0.49 17.78
C LYS A 156 -12.33 0.75 16.90
N SER A 157 -11.69 1.92 16.97
CA SER A 157 -10.55 2.24 16.09
C SER A 157 -9.41 1.23 16.21
N THR A 158 -9.07 0.81 17.44
CA THR A 158 -7.99 -0.17 17.69
C THR A 158 -8.31 -1.54 17.11
N THR A 159 -9.51 -2.07 17.35
CA THR A 159 -9.94 -3.37 16.83
C THR A 159 -9.99 -3.37 15.28
N LYS A 160 -10.49 -2.27 14.70
CA LYS A 160 -10.48 -2.09 13.24
C LYS A 160 -9.05 -2.06 12.69
N ALA A 161 -8.14 -1.33 13.32
CA ALA A 161 -6.75 -1.25 12.91
C ALA A 161 -6.06 -2.62 12.97
N GLN A 162 -6.28 -3.41 14.04
CA GLN A 162 -5.77 -4.78 14.14
C GLN A 162 -6.34 -5.71 13.06
N SER A 163 -7.62 -5.59 12.75
CA SER A 163 -8.25 -6.34 11.65
C SER A 163 -7.62 -6.02 10.30
N VAL A 164 -7.28 -4.76 10.05
CA VAL A 164 -6.54 -4.34 8.85
C VAL A 164 -5.14 -4.95 8.85
N ALA A 165 -4.42 -4.93 9.99
CA ALA A 165 -3.09 -5.52 10.10
C ALA A 165 -3.10 -7.05 9.84
N LEU A 166 -4.09 -7.78 10.38
CA LEU A 166 -4.27 -9.22 10.12
C LEU A 166 -4.54 -9.50 8.64
N ARG A 167 -5.44 -8.75 8.04
CA ARG A 167 -5.74 -8.86 6.61
C ARG A 167 -4.49 -8.61 5.76
N THR A 168 -3.71 -7.60 6.11
CA THR A 168 -2.44 -7.27 5.44
C THR A 168 -1.43 -8.41 5.56
N LEU A 169 -1.33 -9.04 6.74
CA LEU A 169 -0.49 -10.22 6.95
C LEU A 169 -0.90 -11.36 6.02
N LEU A 170 -2.15 -11.79 6.10
CA LEU A 170 -2.63 -12.98 5.39
C LEU A 170 -2.55 -12.81 3.87
N LEU A 171 -2.95 -11.66 3.34
CA LEU A 171 -2.90 -11.39 1.91
C LEU A 171 -1.47 -11.19 1.41
N GLY A 172 -0.63 -10.44 2.15
CA GLY A 172 0.74 -10.13 1.76
C GLY A 172 1.66 -11.34 1.90
N PHE A 173 1.68 -11.98 3.06
CA PHE A 173 2.49 -13.18 3.30
C PHE A 173 1.98 -14.40 2.51
N GLY A 174 0.66 -14.48 2.30
CA GLY A 174 0.04 -15.47 1.44
C GLY A 174 0.32 -15.27 -0.05
N LEU A 175 0.72 -14.05 -0.46
CA LEU A 175 0.80 -13.65 -1.88
C LEU A 175 -0.49 -14.03 -2.62
N THR A 176 -1.64 -13.72 -2.00
CA THR A 176 -2.94 -14.22 -2.46
C THR A 176 -3.50 -13.32 -3.55
N PRO A 177 -3.58 -13.78 -4.80
CA PRO A 177 -4.12 -13.00 -5.90
C PRO A 177 -5.62 -12.74 -5.74
N THR A 178 -6.13 -11.74 -6.42
CA THR A 178 -7.56 -11.45 -6.47
C THR A 178 -8.25 -12.00 -7.71
N HIS A 179 -7.52 -12.10 -8.84
CA HIS A 179 -8.05 -12.31 -10.21
C HIS A 179 -9.05 -11.23 -10.66
N ASP A 180 -9.26 -10.20 -9.86
CA ASP A 180 -10.03 -9.03 -10.28
C ASP A 180 -9.15 -8.10 -11.11
N GLN A 181 -9.78 -7.29 -11.95
CA GLN A 181 -9.09 -6.24 -12.69
C GLN A 181 -8.39 -5.29 -11.70
N ASP A 182 -7.13 -4.95 -11.98
CA ASP A 182 -6.35 -4.05 -11.16
C ASP A 182 -7.00 -2.66 -11.20
N PRO A 183 -7.47 -2.11 -10.08
CA PRO A 183 -8.03 -0.76 -10.06
C PRO A 183 -6.98 0.32 -10.34
N ASP A 184 -5.68 0.01 -10.19
CA ASP A 184 -4.58 0.91 -10.54
C ASP A 184 -4.18 0.78 -12.02
N ALA A 185 -4.73 -0.20 -12.76
CA ALA A 185 -4.57 -0.29 -14.22
C ALA A 185 -5.28 0.87 -14.94
N ASP A 186 -6.37 1.37 -14.39
CA ASP A 186 -6.93 2.66 -14.76
C ASP A 186 -6.23 3.73 -13.91
N ARG A 187 -5.19 4.32 -14.44
CA ARG A 187 -4.49 5.45 -13.83
C ARG A 187 -5.44 6.61 -13.60
N HIS A 188 -6.16 6.59 -12.50
CA HIS A 188 -6.62 7.82 -11.89
C HIS A 188 -5.45 8.35 -11.05
N GLU A 189 -4.76 9.34 -11.58
CA GLU A 189 -3.77 10.09 -10.84
C GLU A 189 -4.38 10.49 -9.48
N ARG A 190 -3.74 10.08 -8.40
CA ARG A 190 -4.08 10.56 -7.05
C ARG A 190 -3.64 12.00 -6.94
N GLY A 191 -4.53 12.88 -7.24
CA GLY A 191 -4.40 14.31 -7.28
C GLY A 191 -5.18 14.78 -8.49
N GLU A 192 -6.13 15.69 -8.30
CA GLU A 192 -6.60 16.49 -9.43
C GLU A 192 -5.35 17.03 -10.10
N ALA A 193 -5.12 16.66 -11.37
CA ALA A 193 -4.11 17.32 -12.17
C ALA A 193 -4.31 18.82 -11.96
N PRO A 194 -3.27 19.61 -11.72
CA PRO A 194 -3.43 21.04 -11.56
C PRO A 194 -4.29 21.53 -12.72
N PRO A 195 -5.32 22.36 -12.48
CA PRO A 195 -6.26 22.77 -13.51
C PRO A 195 -5.46 23.30 -14.69
N ARG A 196 -5.77 22.79 -15.87
CA ARG A 196 -5.06 23.20 -17.10
C ARG A 196 -5.15 24.71 -17.25
N THR A 197 -4.03 25.34 -17.53
CA THR A 197 -3.96 26.78 -17.70
C THR A 197 -4.40 27.19 -19.12
N ALA A 198 -4.84 28.43 -19.30
CA ALA A 198 -5.16 28.98 -20.62
C ALA A 198 -3.98 28.84 -21.60
N ALA A 199 -2.73 28.99 -21.11
CA ALA A 199 -1.52 28.78 -21.91
C ALA A 199 -1.38 27.33 -22.39
N SER A 200 -1.69 26.34 -21.55
CA SER A 200 -1.65 24.93 -21.93
C SER A 200 -2.68 24.59 -23.03
N TYR A 201 -3.88 25.19 -22.97
CA TYR A 201 -4.87 25.02 -24.02
C TYR A 201 -4.46 25.73 -25.32
N ARG A 202 -3.86 26.92 -25.24
CA ARG A 202 -3.29 27.62 -26.39
C ARG A 202 -2.24 26.77 -27.11
N ASP A 203 -1.32 26.21 -26.37
CA ASP A 203 -0.24 25.39 -26.92
C ASP A 203 -0.79 24.16 -27.64
N GLU A 204 -1.80 23.46 -27.06
CA GLU A 204 -2.47 22.34 -27.72
C GLU A 204 -3.25 22.76 -28.98
N ILE A 205 -3.86 23.93 -28.98
CA ILE A 205 -4.56 24.49 -30.17
C ILE A 205 -3.56 24.74 -31.31
N LEU A 206 -2.35 25.16 -30.99
CA LEU A 206 -1.29 25.39 -31.98
C LEU A 206 -0.69 24.11 -32.56
N GLU A 207 -0.76 23.01 -31.85
CA GLU A 207 -0.24 21.72 -32.32
C GLU A 207 -0.92 21.31 -33.64
N LEU A 208 -0.11 21.06 -34.69
CA LEU A 208 -0.60 20.67 -36.02
C LEU A 208 -1.42 19.37 -36.03
N GLY A 209 -1.18 18.51 -35.03
CA GLY A 209 -1.89 17.23 -34.86
C GLY A 209 -3.27 17.34 -34.22
N THR A 210 -3.66 18.51 -33.70
CA THR A 210 -4.96 18.68 -33.01
C THR A 210 -6.13 18.59 -33.99
N SER A 211 -6.91 17.51 -33.85
CA SER A 211 -8.03 17.22 -34.75
C SER A 211 -9.21 18.16 -34.52
N ARG A 212 -10.11 18.26 -35.55
CA ARG A 212 -11.35 19.03 -35.46
C ARG A 212 -12.23 18.61 -34.26
N GLN A 213 -12.28 17.31 -33.98
CA GLN A 213 -13.01 16.77 -32.84
C GLN A 213 -12.37 17.21 -31.52
N ARG A 214 -11.06 17.22 -31.43
CA ARG A 214 -10.33 17.69 -30.25
C ARG A 214 -10.52 19.20 -30.01
N MET A 215 -10.54 20.01 -31.07
CA MET A 215 -10.85 21.42 -30.97
C MET A 215 -12.27 21.68 -30.40
N ALA A 216 -13.26 20.89 -30.81
CA ALA A 216 -14.61 20.97 -30.27
C ALA A 216 -14.64 20.60 -28.76
N GLN A 217 -13.86 19.60 -28.37
CA GLN A 217 -13.72 19.21 -26.97
C GLN A 217 -13.00 20.28 -26.12
N ILE A 218 -11.93 20.88 -26.64
CA ILE A 218 -11.24 22.00 -25.99
C ILE A 218 -12.23 23.18 -25.76
N ASN A 219 -13.08 23.49 -26.74
CA ASN A 219 -14.11 24.54 -26.57
C ASN A 219 -15.04 24.25 -25.37
N TYR A 220 -15.43 22.99 -25.19
CA TYR A 220 -16.23 22.58 -24.03
C TYR A 220 -15.44 22.73 -22.73
N GLU A 221 -14.18 22.22 -22.69
CA GLU A 221 -13.31 22.25 -21.52
C GLU A 221 -13.02 23.68 -21.05
N ILE A 222 -12.63 24.59 -21.94
CA ILE A 222 -12.33 25.99 -21.58
C ILE A 222 -13.55 26.75 -21.08
N LYS A 223 -14.76 26.44 -21.58
CA LYS A 223 -16.02 27.01 -21.06
C LYS A 223 -16.31 26.50 -19.65
N GLN A 224 -16.16 25.18 -19.39
CA GLN A 224 -16.35 24.60 -18.06
C GLN A 224 -15.35 25.15 -17.06
N ALA A 225 -14.10 25.36 -17.47
CA ALA A 225 -13.03 25.92 -16.64
C ALA A 225 -13.12 27.45 -16.44
N GLY A 226 -14.08 28.15 -17.10
CA GLY A 226 -14.18 29.59 -17.04
C GLY A 226 -13.02 30.34 -17.73
N LEU A 227 -12.30 29.67 -18.64
CA LEU A 227 -11.11 30.22 -19.30
C LEU A 227 -11.41 30.82 -20.69
N PHE A 228 -12.67 30.81 -21.12
CA PHE A 228 -13.06 31.22 -22.50
C PHE A 228 -12.63 32.65 -22.84
N ASP A 229 -12.77 33.59 -21.91
CA ASP A 229 -12.42 35.00 -22.09
C ASP A 229 -11.02 35.35 -21.56
N THR A 230 -10.25 34.33 -21.08
CA THR A 230 -8.90 34.56 -20.60
C THR A 230 -7.98 34.90 -21.78
N LYS A 231 -7.21 35.97 -21.64
CA LYS A 231 -6.27 36.40 -22.66
C LYS A 231 -5.06 35.49 -22.74
N VAL A 232 -4.71 35.12 -23.95
CA VAL A 232 -3.50 34.36 -24.29
C VAL A 232 -2.75 35.09 -25.40
N VAL A 233 -1.43 34.91 -25.46
CA VAL A 233 -0.61 35.46 -26.53
C VAL A 233 -0.72 34.54 -27.75
N ASN A 234 -1.16 35.07 -28.88
CA ASN A 234 -1.28 34.32 -30.13
C ASN A 234 0.09 34.09 -30.82
N GLU A 235 0.09 33.46 -32.02
CA GLU A 235 1.28 33.15 -32.80
C GLU A 235 2.05 34.34 -33.33
N VAL A 236 1.44 35.54 -33.38
CA VAL A 236 2.09 36.78 -33.82
C VAL A 236 2.47 37.70 -32.68
N GLY A 237 2.19 37.30 -31.42
CA GLY A 237 2.58 38.06 -30.23
C GLY A 237 1.48 38.97 -29.66
N ASP A 238 0.27 38.95 -30.22
CA ASP A 238 -0.85 39.78 -29.76
C ASP A 238 -1.68 39.05 -28.68
N GLU A 239 -2.32 39.83 -27.79
CA GLU A 239 -3.24 39.27 -26.79
C GLU A 239 -4.63 39.07 -27.42
N GLU A 240 -5.14 37.85 -27.35
CA GLU A 240 -6.46 37.44 -27.84
C GLU A 240 -7.18 36.59 -26.79
N ALA A 241 -8.51 36.66 -26.70
CA ALA A 241 -9.26 35.74 -25.80
C ALA A 241 -9.14 34.30 -26.29
N LEU A 242 -8.93 33.36 -25.39
CA LEU A 242 -8.69 31.94 -25.72
C LEU A 242 -9.80 31.31 -26.57
N GLY A 243 -11.06 31.69 -26.32
CA GLY A 243 -12.20 31.26 -27.15
C GLY A 243 -12.15 31.80 -28.57
N ALA A 244 -11.79 33.08 -28.75
CA ALA A 244 -11.64 33.73 -30.08
C ALA A 244 -10.46 33.08 -30.82
N PHE A 245 -9.33 32.89 -30.14
CA PHE A 245 -8.14 32.22 -30.66
C PHE A 245 -8.46 30.79 -31.16
N LEU A 246 -9.20 30.01 -30.39
CA LEU A 246 -9.63 28.65 -30.76
C LEU A 246 -10.49 28.67 -32.04
N TYR A 247 -11.45 29.57 -32.12
CA TYR A 247 -12.32 29.67 -33.31
C TYR A 247 -11.57 30.10 -34.55
N ARG A 248 -10.72 31.14 -34.47
CA ARG A 248 -9.89 31.59 -35.56
C ARG A 248 -8.98 30.49 -36.08
N THR A 249 -8.17 29.87 -35.20
CA THR A 249 -7.25 28.79 -35.56
C THR A 249 -8.00 27.59 -36.14
N GLY A 250 -9.16 27.24 -35.57
CA GLY A 250 -10.01 26.17 -36.09
C GLY A 250 -10.55 26.46 -37.50
N GLN A 251 -10.99 27.69 -37.77
CA GLN A 251 -11.43 28.09 -39.11
C GLN A 251 -10.28 28.08 -40.13
N GLU A 252 -9.13 28.68 -39.79
CA GLU A 252 -7.96 28.67 -40.67
C GLU A 252 -7.49 27.25 -41.04
N ARG A 253 -7.47 26.34 -40.07
CA ARG A 253 -6.99 24.97 -40.24
C ARG A 253 -7.98 24.08 -40.99
N PHE A 254 -9.28 24.24 -40.76
CA PHE A 254 -10.30 23.32 -41.30
C PHE A 254 -11.22 23.94 -42.35
N ALA A 255 -11.07 25.23 -42.71
CA ALA A 255 -11.83 25.87 -43.77
C ALA A 255 -11.45 25.37 -45.19
N GLY A 256 -10.28 24.74 -45.35
CA GLY A 256 -9.80 24.20 -46.63
C GLY A 256 -10.15 22.73 -46.92
N GLY A 257 -10.90 22.05 -46.02
CA GLY A 257 -11.18 20.61 -46.11
C GLY A 257 -12.58 20.23 -46.64
N GLY A 258 -13.15 21.02 -47.52
CA GLY A 258 -14.43 20.75 -48.15
C GLY A 258 -14.31 20.58 -49.67
N GLN A 259 -13.70 19.46 -50.09
CA GLN A 259 -13.92 18.79 -51.41
C GLN A 259 -13.91 17.29 -51.21
#